data_c113a89c60ace61f953507e0835a5e87
#
_entry.id   c113a89c60ace61f953507e0835a5e87
#
_cell.length_a   1.000
_cell.length_b   1.000
_cell.length_c   1.000
_cell.angle_alpha   90.00
_cell.angle_beta   90.00
_cell.angle_gamma   90.00
#
_symmetry.space_group_name_H-M   'P 1'
#
loop_
_entity.id
_entity.type
_entity.pdbx_description
1 polymer ?
#
loop_
_entity_poly.entity_id
_entity_poly.type
_entity_poly.pdbx_seq_one_letter_code
_entity_poly.pdbx_strand_id
1 'polypeptide(L)' 'MICIATFYSHFGAIRFRQDCRSRGIPAKAMPVPRDLSSSCGTCVRFEGGCPAAVPEEVEQIVEVTDGGYRPLYRARG' A
#
# COMPACT_ATOMS: atom_id res chain seq x y z
N MET A 1 7.25 0.09 11.57
CA MET A 1 7.11 -0.80 10.40
C MET A 1 6.74 0.03 9.18
N ILE A 2 7.48 -0.15 8.11
CA ILE A 2 7.21 0.54 6.84
C ILE A 2 6.51 -0.44 5.92
N CYS A 3 5.38 -0.03 5.35
CA CYS A 3 4.59 -0.84 4.47
C CYS A 3 4.36 -0.15 3.13
N ILE A 4 4.08 -0.96 2.11
CA ILE A 4 3.68 -0.46 0.80
C ILE A 4 2.37 -1.16 0.43
N ALA A 5 1.37 -0.37 0.08
CA ALA A 5 0.11 -0.87 -0.46
C ALA A 5 0.07 -0.60 -1.96
N THR A 6 -0.27 -1.61 -2.73
CA THR A 6 -0.51 -1.45 -4.16
C THR A 6 -2.01 -1.50 -4.43
N PHE A 7 -2.44 -0.96 -5.55
CA PHE A 7 -3.84 -0.71 -5.82
C PHE A 7 -4.24 -1.14 -7.23
N TYR A 8 -5.52 -1.39 -7.42
CA TYR A 8 -6.06 -1.68 -8.75
C TYR A 8 -6.19 -0.43 -9.61
N SER A 9 -6.27 0.75 -8.98
CA SER A 9 -6.38 2.02 -9.69
C SER A 9 -5.62 3.13 -8.98
N HIS A 10 -5.22 4.14 -9.74
CA HIS A 10 -4.58 5.33 -9.19
C HIS A 10 -5.48 6.04 -8.18
N PHE A 11 -6.77 6.07 -8.45
CA PHE A 11 -7.75 6.71 -7.58
C PHE A 11 -7.77 6.06 -6.19
N GLY A 12 -7.70 4.73 -6.14
CA GLY A 12 -7.64 4.01 -4.88
C GLY A 12 -6.40 4.37 -4.06
N ALA A 13 -5.26 4.56 -4.73
CA ALA A 13 -4.04 4.96 -4.05
C ALA A 13 -4.19 6.34 -3.40
N ILE A 14 -4.76 7.29 -4.10
CA ILE A 14 -4.95 8.65 -3.58
C ILE A 14 -5.90 8.65 -2.37
N ARG A 15 -6.99 7.89 -2.45
CA ARG A 15 -7.95 7.79 -1.34
C ARG A 15 -7.31 7.15 -0.12
N PHE A 16 -6.55 6.11 -0.31
CA PHE A 16 -5.87 5.42 0.79
C PHE A 16 -4.88 6.37 1.48
N ARG A 17 -4.11 7.14 0.70
CA ARG A 17 -3.18 8.11 1.26
C ARG A 17 -3.91 9.16 2.09
N GLN A 18 -5.03 9.68 1.58
CA GLN A 18 -5.81 10.66 2.31
C GLN A 18 -6.35 10.10 3.61
N ASP A 19 -6.83 8.86 3.59
CA ASP A 19 -7.34 8.20 4.79
C ASP A 19 -6.24 8.03 5.84
N CYS A 20 -5.06 7.59 5.43
CA CYS A 20 -3.92 7.47 6.35
C CYS A 20 -3.60 8.82 7.00
N ARG A 21 -3.52 9.87 6.19
CA ARG A 21 -3.20 11.21 6.70
C ARG A 21 -4.25 11.72 7.67
N SER A 22 -5.51 11.46 7.42
CA SER A 22 -6.59 11.87 8.32
C SER A 22 -6.50 11.16 9.67
N ARG A 23 -5.85 10.01 9.72
CA ARG A 23 -5.62 9.25 10.96
C ARG A 23 -4.25 9.55 11.59
N GLY A 24 -3.51 10.50 11.05
CA GLY A 24 -2.19 10.82 11.56
C GLY A 24 -1.10 9.83 11.18
N ILE A 25 -1.34 8.98 10.17
CA ILE A 25 -0.37 8.01 9.70
C ILE A 25 0.45 8.62 8.57
N PRO A 26 1.79 8.68 8.68
CA PRO A 26 2.62 9.15 7.59
C PRO A 26 2.41 8.26 6.34
N ALA A 27 2.08 8.90 5.22
CA ALA A 27 1.79 8.18 4.00
C ALA A 27 2.21 9.02 2.79
N LYS A 28 2.77 8.35 1.78
CA LYS A 28 3.26 8.99 0.57
C LYS A 28 2.91 8.17 -0.66
N ALA A 29 2.28 8.80 -1.64
CA ALA A 29 2.05 8.18 -2.93
C ALA A 29 3.35 8.23 -3.76
N MET A 30 3.67 7.14 -4.44
CA MET A 30 4.90 7.04 -5.20
C MET A 30 4.75 6.01 -6.32
N PRO A 31 5.66 6.02 -7.32
CA PRO A 31 5.67 4.97 -8.32
C PRO A 31 5.97 3.62 -7.68
N VAL A 32 5.36 2.56 -8.20
CA VAL A 32 5.59 1.20 -7.69
C VAL A 32 7.04 0.79 -8.00
N PRO A 33 7.78 0.28 -6.99
CA PRO A 33 9.13 -0.21 -7.20
C PRO A 33 9.16 -1.35 -8.24
N ARG A 34 10.27 -1.47 -8.96
CA ARG A 34 10.42 -2.46 -10.03
C ARG A 34 10.21 -3.89 -9.58
N ASP A 35 10.63 -4.21 -8.38
CA ASP A 35 10.57 -5.57 -7.85
C ASP A 35 9.24 -5.87 -7.15
N LEU A 36 8.27 -4.99 -7.29
CA LEU A 36 6.94 -5.17 -6.73
C LEU A 36 5.91 -5.02 -7.85
N SER A 37 5.10 -6.05 -8.07
CA SER A 37 4.09 -5.99 -9.12
C SER A 37 2.82 -5.29 -8.65
N SER A 38 2.17 -4.60 -9.59
CA SER A 38 0.92 -3.90 -9.32
C SER A 38 0.13 -3.72 -10.61
N SER A 39 -1.20 -3.69 -10.47
CA SER A 39 -2.10 -3.43 -11.59
C SER A 39 -2.05 -1.99 -12.05
N CYS A 40 -1.74 -1.04 -11.16
CA CYS A 40 -1.52 0.35 -11.55
C CYS A 40 -0.10 0.77 -11.14
N GLY A 41 0.38 1.86 -11.71
CA GLY A 41 1.76 2.30 -11.49
C GLY A 41 1.98 3.09 -10.21
N THR A 42 0.97 3.22 -9.36
CA THR A 42 1.04 4.04 -8.15
C THR A 42 0.81 3.19 -6.91
N CYS A 43 1.64 3.38 -5.89
CA CYS A 43 1.48 2.73 -4.60
C CYS A 43 1.53 3.78 -3.49
N VAL A 44 1.24 3.37 -2.25
CA VAL A 44 1.36 4.23 -1.08
C VAL A 44 2.30 3.57 -0.09
N ARG A 45 3.34 4.30 0.28
CA ARG A 45 4.25 3.91 1.36
C ARG A 45 3.72 4.55 2.64
N PHE A 46 3.53 3.74 3.67
CA PHE A 46 2.97 4.23 4.92
C PHE A 46 3.58 3.49 6.11
N GLU A 47 3.40 4.06 7.30
CA GLU A 47 3.89 3.47 8.52
C GLU A 47 2.77 2.81 9.30
N GLY A 48 3.10 1.76 10.05
CA GLY A 48 2.18 1.15 11.00
C GLY A 48 1.89 -0.31 10.76
N GLY A 49 1.60 -0.72 9.59
CA GLY A 49 1.26 -2.11 9.30
C GLY A 49 -0.11 -2.25 8.66
N CYS A 50 -0.55 -3.49 8.44
CA CYS A 50 -1.79 -3.75 7.76
C CYS A 50 -2.98 -3.28 8.59
N PRO A 51 -3.89 -2.44 8.04
CA PRO A 51 -5.07 -2.01 8.78
C PRO A 51 -6.02 -3.17 9.03
N ALA A 52 -6.85 -3.03 10.09
CA ALA A 52 -7.83 -4.06 10.44
C ALA A 52 -8.88 -4.25 9.34
N ALA A 53 -9.25 -3.17 8.66
CA ALA A 53 -10.17 -3.21 7.53
C ALA A 53 -9.45 -2.70 6.31
N VAL A 54 -9.25 -3.58 5.31
CA VAL A 54 -8.54 -3.22 4.08
C VAL A 54 -9.55 -2.82 3.01
N PRO A 55 -9.40 -1.60 2.42
CA PRO A 55 -10.31 -1.15 1.36
C PRO A 55 -10.25 -2.08 0.13
N GLU A 56 -11.36 -2.18 -0.59
CA GLU A 56 -11.48 -3.03 -1.77
C GLU A 56 -10.49 -2.67 -2.87
N GLU A 57 -10.07 -1.42 -2.92
CA GLU A 57 -9.15 -0.92 -3.95
C GLU A 57 -7.72 -1.37 -3.73
N VAL A 58 -7.41 -1.91 -2.54
CA VAL A 58 -6.07 -2.41 -2.21
C VAL A 58 -5.86 -3.76 -2.85
N GLU A 59 -4.80 -3.88 -3.62
CA GLU A 59 -4.41 -5.14 -4.26
C GLU A 59 -3.56 -5.99 -3.33
N GLN A 60 -2.58 -5.38 -2.67
CA GLN A 60 -1.74 -6.06 -1.70
C GLN A 60 -1.10 -5.05 -0.75
N ILE A 61 -0.69 -5.54 0.40
CA ILE A 61 0.11 -4.77 1.36
C ILE A 61 1.32 -5.61 1.72
N VAL A 62 2.50 -5.03 1.65
CA VAL A 62 3.74 -5.70 2.01
C VAL A 62 4.49 -4.86 3.03
N GLU A 63 5.26 -5.54 3.89
CA GLU A 63 6.20 -4.88 4.79
C GLU A 63 7.55 -4.78 4.08
N VAL A 64 8.17 -3.61 4.15
CA VAL A 64 9.54 -3.43 3.62
C VAL A 64 10.53 -3.99 4.63
N THR A 65 11.35 -4.94 4.20
CA THR A 65 12.35 -5.59 5.03
C THR A 65 13.74 -5.37 4.43
N ASP A 66 14.77 -5.74 5.17
CA ASP A 66 16.16 -5.61 4.70
C ASP A 66 16.42 -6.42 3.42
N GLY A 67 15.77 -7.56 3.28
CA GLY A 67 15.96 -8.44 2.13
C GLY A 67 14.91 -8.29 1.04
N GLY A 68 13.96 -7.38 1.20
CA GLY A 68 12.89 -7.21 0.21
C GLY A 68 11.55 -6.89 0.83
N TYR A 69 10.53 -7.69 0.50
CA TYR A 69 9.17 -7.44 0.95
C TYR A 69 8.56 -8.68 1.58
N ARG A 70 7.84 -8.48 2.67
CA ARG A 70 7.10 -9.56 3.32
C ARG A 70 5.59 -9.33 3.14
N PRO A 71 4.88 -10.24 2.47
CA PRO A 71 3.43 -10.06 2.27
C PRO A 71 2.67 -10.04 3.59
N LEU A 72 1.78 -9.06 3.75
CA LEU A 72 0.88 -8.96 4.89
C LEU A 72 -0.57 -9.16 4.47
N TYR A 73 -0.92 -8.77 3.24
CA TYR A 73 -2.28 -8.88 2.73
C TYR A 73 -2.24 -9.04 1.23
N ARG A 74 -3.10 -9.87 0.70
CA ARG A 74 -3.29 -10.00 -0.74
C ARG A 74 -4.77 -10.19 -1.04
N ALA A 75 -5.31 -9.35 -1.90
CA ALA A 75 -6.71 -9.45 -2.30
C ALA A 75 -6.95 -10.72 -3.11
N ARG A 76 -8.11 -11.29 -2.95
CA ARG A 76 -8.57 -12.40 -3.77
C ARG A 76 -9.19 -11.87 -5.05
N GLY A 77 -8.90 -12.45 -6.12
CA GLY A 77 -9.56 -12.12 -7.37
C GLY A 77 -8.84 -11.32 -8.31
#